data_3891874bc27c6b88e50537a78beaddd1
#
_entry.id   3891874bc27c6b88e50537a78beaddd1
#
_cell.length_a   1.000
_cell.length_b   1.000
_cell.length_c   1.000
_cell.angle_alpha   90.00
_cell.angle_beta   90.00
_cell.angle_gamma   90.00
#
_symmetry.space_group_name_H-M   'P 1'
#
loop_
_entity.id
_entity.type
_entity.pdbx_description
1 polymer ?
#
loop_
_entity_poly.entity_id
_entity_poly.type
_entity_poly.pdbx_seq_one_letter_code
_entity_poly.pdbx_strand_id
1 'polypeptide(L)'
;MKKMLCALMMLTGTAAWGQRYGVTGFSASCLRLEPDYESALETQELMGIVVEIEGNEGYWLKVKSPQPYTAWCTDLGIVQMDREQLEAYESAPKYIVTACHSRVCDGMDKKAQQISDLVQGDILRVATATDKKGREIPLKKMKGNAKVLLPDGREGYVPATDVMELEKWADSRKLTPDNIVATAKQYLGIPYLWGGMTTKGFDCSGFVRHVYMMNGIILPRNANQQVNHGIEVSDFSRLKKGDLLFFGQKGGLLKKEKITHVGIYIGDGRFIHSSHVVRINSLREGSTDYYPNATKLIRARRLAGTEEIRSLDVRTSGYLPF
;
A
#
# COMPACT_ATOMS: atom_id res chain seq x y z
N MET A 1 -38.77 39.16 -48.79
CA MET A 1 -37.99 37.93 -48.48
C MET A 1 -37.02 38.24 -47.36
N LYS A 2 -37.39 37.95 -46.09
CA LYS A 2 -36.54 38.11 -44.90
C LYS A 2 -35.86 36.79 -44.64
N LYS A 3 -34.54 36.76 -44.75
CA LYS A 3 -33.72 35.60 -44.35
C LYS A 3 -33.55 35.61 -42.84
N MET A 4 -34.12 34.64 -42.17
CA MET A 4 -33.96 34.38 -40.73
C MET A 4 -32.67 33.59 -40.54
N LEU A 5 -31.69 34.22 -39.90
CA LEU A 5 -30.40 33.58 -39.57
C LEU A 5 -30.61 32.88 -38.22
N CYS A 6 -30.68 31.54 -38.23
CA CYS A 6 -30.63 30.73 -36.98
C CYS A 6 -29.19 30.70 -36.49
N ALA A 7 -28.90 31.40 -35.42
CA ALA A 7 -27.65 31.23 -34.69
C ALA A 7 -27.75 29.99 -33.82
N LEU A 8 -26.98 28.98 -34.19
CA LEU A 8 -26.77 27.74 -33.42
C LEU A 8 -25.83 28.08 -32.24
N MET A 9 -26.39 28.33 -31.05
CA MET A 9 -25.61 28.41 -29.83
C MET A 9 -25.07 27.02 -29.55
N MET A 10 -23.79 26.78 -29.80
CA MET A 10 -23.05 25.66 -29.22
C MET A 10 -22.92 25.94 -27.72
N LEU A 11 -23.71 25.27 -26.91
CA LEU A 11 -23.44 25.12 -25.49
C LEU A 11 -22.17 24.27 -25.35
N THR A 12 -21.04 24.94 -25.19
CA THR A 12 -19.85 24.30 -24.66
C THR A 12 -20.15 23.95 -23.21
N GLY A 13 -20.54 22.71 -22.96
CA GLY A 13 -20.63 22.18 -21.62
C GLY A 13 -19.25 22.29 -20.97
N THR A 14 -19.08 23.23 -20.06
CA THR A 14 -17.98 23.21 -19.10
C THR A 14 -18.20 21.98 -18.27
N ALA A 15 -17.45 20.90 -18.57
CA ALA A 15 -17.36 19.76 -17.69
C ALA A 15 -16.99 20.30 -16.31
N ALA A 16 -17.86 20.10 -15.35
CA ALA A 16 -17.63 20.46 -13.96
C ALA A 16 -16.41 19.65 -13.48
N TRP A 17 -15.27 20.29 -13.39
CA TRP A 17 -14.04 19.74 -12.84
C TRP A 17 -14.13 19.74 -11.30
N GLY A 18 -15.12 19.03 -10.74
CA GLY A 18 -15.45 19.11 -9.32
C GLY A 18 -14.68 18.14 -8.44
N GLN A 19 -14.29 16.99 -8.95
CA GLN A 19 -13.72 15.93 -8.11
C GLN A 19 -12.37 15.50 -8.67
N ARG A 20 -11.29 16.07 -8.10
CA ARG A 20 -9.90 15.75 -8.48
C ARG A 20 -9.24 14.75 -7.55
N TYR A 21 -9.93 14.33 -6.50
CA TYR A 21 -9.39 13.46 -5.45
C TYR A 21 -10.30 12.27 -5.25
N GLY A 22 -9.72 11.22 -4.72
CA GLY A 22 -10.48 10.06 -4.29
C GLY A 22 -9.76 9.32 -3.18
N VAL A 23 -10.50 8.46 -2.53
CA VAL A 23 -9.98 7.53 -1.52
C VAL A 23 -10.27 6.12 -1.98
N THR A 24 -9.29 5.26 -1.92
CA THR A 24 -9.43 3.83 -2.27
C THR A 24 -10.45 3.15 -1.36
N GLY A 25 -11.43 2.48 -1.95
CA GLY A 25 -12.59 1.91 -1.25
C GLY A 25 -12.50 0.41 -0.98
N PHE A 26 -11.60 -0.31 -1.65
CA PHE A 26 -11.42 -1.75 -1.47
C PHE A 26 -10.17 -2.07 -0.66
N SER A 27 -10.18 -3.18 0.08
CA SER A 27 -9.02 -3.67 0.84
C SER A 27 -7.78 -3.92 -0.05
N ALA A 28 -7.97 -4.07 -1.35
CA ALA A 28 -6.92 -4.15 -2.35
C ALA A 28 -7.46 -3.56 -3.66
N SER A 29 -7.39 -2.25 -3.81
CA SER A 29 -7.79 -1.57 -5.05
C SER A 29 -6.76 -1.86 -6.15
N CYS A 30 -7.19 -2.54 -7.22
CA CYS A 30 -6.32 -2.91 -8.33
C CYS A 30 -6.14 -1.73 -9.28
N LEU A 31 -4.90 -1.35 -9.53
CA LEU A 31 -4.50 -0.31 -10.48
C LEU A 31 -3.85 -0.98 -11.69
N ARG A 32 -4.44 -0.76 -12.87
CA ARG A 32 -4.07 -1.41 -14.12
C ARG A 32 -3.38 -0.44 -15.08
N LEU A 33 -2.60 -1.00 -16.00
CA LEU A 33 -1.86 -0.22 -16.99
C LEU A 33 -2.80 0.52 -17.95
N GLU A 34 -3.89 -0.14 -18.37
CA GLU A 34 -4.91 0.39 -19.29
C GLU A 34 -6.31 0.23 -18.67
N PRO A 35 -7.33 0.97 -19.13
CA PRO A 35 -8.71 0.90 -18.63
C PRO A 35 -9.43 -0.36 -19.14
N ASP A 36 -8.87 -1.53 -18.80
CA ASP A 36 -9.36 -2.84 -19.24
C ASP A 36 -9.06 -3.88 -18.15
N TYR A 37 -10.01 -4.80 -17.89
CA TYR A 37 -9.84 -5.91 -16.96
C TYR A 37 -8.77 -6.92 -17.39
N GLU A 38 -8.52 -7.07 -18.69
CA GLU A 38 -7.47 -7.93 -19.25
C GLU A 38 -6.08 -7.28 -19.19
N SER A 39 -6.02 -5.98 -18.95
CA SER A 39 -4.76 -5.26 -18.82
C SER A 39 -3.97 -5.72 -17.59
N ALA A 40 -2.64 -5.65 -17.70
CA ALA A 40 -1.73 -6.02 -16.62
C ALA A 40 -2.03 -5.22 -15.33
N LEU A 41 -2.01 -5.92 -14.19
CA LEU A 41 -2.02 -5.29 -12.88
C LEU A 41 -0.66 -4.61 -12.67
N GLU A 42 -0.68 -3.30 -12.53
CA GLU A 42 0.52 -2.49 -12.34
C GLU A 42 0.90 -2.41 -10.85
N THR A 43 -0.10 -2.16 -10.02
CA THR A 43 0.03 -2.15 -8.56
C THR A 43 -1.33 -2.32 -7.88
N GLN A 44 -1.31 -2.41 -6.56
CA GLN A 44 -2.50 -2.32 -5.71
C GLN A 44 -2.33 -1.16 -4.73
N GLU A 45 -3.45 -0.56 -4.32
CA GLU A 45 -3.48 0.34 -3.17
C GLU A 45 -4.38 -0.23 -2.07
N LEU A 46 -3.97 -0.01 -0.83
CA LEU A 46 -4.73 -0.36 0.37
C LEU A 46 -5.99 0.51 0.49
N MET A 47 -7.00 0.05 1.20
CA MET A 47 -8.17 0.88 1.53
C MET A 47 -7.76 2.14 2.29
N GLY A 48 -8.40 3.25 1.95
CA GLY A 48 -8.21 4.52 2.66
C GLY A 48 -7.03 5.36 2.18
N ILE A 49 -6.35 4.96 1.11
CA ILE A 49 -5.27 5.75 0.51
C ILE A 49 -5.85 6.84 -0.38
N VAL A 50 -5.38 8.08 -0.21
CA VAL A 50 -5.77 9.22 -1.04
C VAL A 50 -5.08 9.13 -2.40
N VAL A 51 -5.82 9.39 -3.46
CA VAL A 51 -5.33 9.44 -4.84
C VAL A 51 -5.79 10.71 -5.54
N GLU A 52 -5.00 11.22 -6.48
CA GLU A 52 -5.42 12.26 -7.41
C GLU A 52 -6.12 11.63 -8.61
N ILE A 53 -7.23 12.19 -9.08
CA ILE A 53 -7.93 11.74 -10.29
C ILE A 53 -7.51 12.65 -11.45
N GLU A 54 -6.82 12.07 -12.43
CA GLU A 54 -6.29 12.79 -13.60
C GLU A 54 -7.25 12.76 -14.80
N GLY A 55 -8.22 11.82 -14.82
CA GLY A 55 -9.18 11.67 -15.89
C GLY A 55 -10.03 10.42 -15.75
N ASN A 56 -10.88 10.18 -16.75
CA ASN A 56 -11.69 8.97 -16.80
C ASN A 56 -11.91 8.48 -18.24
N GLU A 57 -12.16 7.19 -18.39
CA GLU A 57 -12.64 6.55 -19.62
C GLU A 57 -13.76 5.56 -19.25
N GLY A 58 -15.00 5.91 -19.61
CA GLY A 58 -16.18 5.19 -19.12
C GLY A 58 -16.24 5.21 -17.59
N TYR A 59 -16.31 4.02 -16.99
CA TYR A 59 -16.26 3.82 -15.54
C TYR A 59 -14.84 3.64 -14.98
N TRP A 60 -13.81 3.75 -15.81
CA TRP A 60 -12.41 3.71 -15.37
C TRP A 60 -11.94 5.12 -15.01
N LEU A 61 -11.30 5.24 -13.85
CA LEU A 61 -10.65 6.45 -13.39
C LEU A 61 -9.13 6.30 -13.56
N LYS A 62 -8.51 7.29 -14.19
CA LYS A 62 -7.06 7.43 -14.23
C LYS A 62 -6.63 8.10 -12.94
N VAL A 63 -5.95 7.36 -12.08
CA VAL A 63 -5.57 7.82 -10.75
C VAL A 63 -4.06 7.85 -10.60
N LYS A 64 -3.58 8.87 -9.87
CA LYS A 64 -2.20 8.97 -9.45
C LYS A 64 -2.13 8.71 -7.96
N SER A 65 -1.42 7.67 -7.56
CA SER A 65 -1.20 7.34 -6.16
C SER A 65 -0.16 8.28 -5.53
N PRO A 66 -0.09 8.40 -4.19
CA PRO A 66 0.89 9.24 -3.49
C PRO A 66 2.35 8.86 -3.79
N GLN A 67 2.59 7.63 -4.17
CA GLN A 67 3.85 7.22 -4.79
C GLN A 67 3.65 7.36 -6.29
N PRO A 68 4.43 8.15 -7.04
CA PRO A 68 4.05 8.68 -8.36
C PRO A 68 3.80 7.56 -9.39
N TYR A 69 2.68 6.89 -9.21
CA TYR A 69 2.19 5.82 -10.03
C TYR A 69 0.85 6.27 -10.61
N THR A 70 0.80 6.49 -11.91
CA THR A 70 -0.45 6.79 -12.62
C THR A 70 -0.93 5.51 -13.30
N ALA A 71 -2.15 5.08 -12.97
CA ALA A 71 -2.75 3.84 -13.46
C ALA A 71 -4.28 3.93 -13.42
N TRP A 72 -4.96 2.90 -13.90
CA TRP A 72 -6.40 2.87 -14.03
C TRP A 72 -7.06 1.99 -12.97
N CYS A 73 -8.10 2.52 -12.32
CA CYS A 73 -8.96 1.81 -11.38
C CYS A 73 -10.42 1.99 -11.78
N THR A 74 -11.28 1.04 -11.44
CA THR A 74 -12.72 1.23 -11.63
C THR A 74 -13.26 2.27 -10.64
N ASP A 75 -14.29 3.00 -11.03
CA ASP A 75 -14.98 3.99 -10.18
C ASP A 75 -15.51 3.39 -8.87
N LEU A 76 -15.92 2.12 -8.87
CA LEU A 76 -16.31 1.39 -7.67
C LEU A 76 -15.17 1.22 -6.65
N GLY A 77 -13.92 1.24 -7.11
CA GLY A 77 -12.73 1.12 -6.26
C GLY A 77 -12.26 2.43 -5.67
N ILE A 78 -12.84 3.56 -6.09
CA ILE A 78 -12.42 4.92 -5.70
C ILE A 78 -13.64 5.73 -5.26
N VAL A 79 -13.66 6.14 -4.02
CA VAL A 79 -14.65 7.10 -3.52
C VAL A 79 -14.19 8.49 -3.89
N GLN A 80 -14.84 9.09 -4.89
CA GLN A 80 -14.49 10.42 -5.40
C GLN A 80 -14.86 11.49 -4.37
N MET A 81 -14.00 12.48 -4.20
CA MET A 81 -14.15 13.55 -3.22
C MET A 81 -13.83 14.92 -3.83
N ASP A 82 -14.57 15.92 -3.44
CA ASP A 82 -14.15 17.31 -3.61
C ASP A 82 -13.11 17.69 -2.53
N ARG A 83 -12.64 18.94 -2.56
CA ARG A 83 -11.60 19.40 -1.66
C ARG A 83 -12.05 19.44 -0.20
N GLU A 84 -13.27 19.85 0.06
CA GLU A 84 -13.82 19.94 1.42
C GLU A 84 -13.99 18.55 2.03
N GLN A 85 -14.49 17.60 1.24
CA GLN A 85 -14.61 16.19 1.64
C GLN A 85 -13.25 15.54 1.91
N LEU A 86 -12.23 15.86 1.08
CA LEU A 86 -10.88 15.38 1.29
C LEU A 86 -10.28 15.93 2.60
N GLU A 87 -10.37 17.23 2.83
CA GLU A 87 -9.88 17.87 4.06
C GLU A 87 -10.56 17.29 5.30
N ALA A 88 -11.87 17.03 5.23
CA ALA A 88 -12.62 16.35 6.28
C ALA A 88 -12.17 14.89 6.46
N TYR A 89 -11.83 14.19 5.37
CA TYR A 89 -11.29 12.84 5.43
C TYR A 89 -9.90 12.83 6.08
N GLU A 90 -9.00 13.71 5.65
CA GLU A 90 -7.61 13.78 6.16
C GLU A 90 -7.56 14.18 7.64
N SER A 91 -8.40 15.10 8.08
CA SER A 91 -8.45 15.54 9.48
C SER A 91 -9.13 14.55 10.44
N ALA A 92 -9.90 13.59 9.92
CA ALA A 92 -10.64 12.65 10.76
C ALA A 92 -9.70 11.64 11.45
N PRO A 93 -9.97 11.25 12.71
CA PRO A 93 -9.19 10.21 13.37
C PRO A 93 -9.35 8.87 12.65
N LYS A 94 -8.25 8.10 12.59
CA LYS A 94 -8.19 6.85 11.81
C LYS A 94 -7.65 5.69 12.61
N TYR A 95 -8.06 4.50 12.21
CA TYR A 95 -7.43 3.23 12.54
C TYR A 95 -6.63 2.70 11.36
N ILE A 96 -5.54 2.02 11.64
CA ILE A 96 -4.86 1.13 10.70
C ILE A 96 -5.16 -0.32 11.09
N VAL A 97 -5.42 -1.16 10.09
CA VAL A 97 -5.58 -2.61 10.30
C VAL A 97 -4.21 -3.24 10.56
N THR A 98 -4.07 -3.92 11.68
CA THR A 98 -2.82 -4.58 12.10
C THR A 98 -2.85 -6.10 11.93
N ALA A 99 -4.03 -6.70 11.82
CA ALA A 99 -4.19 -8.11 11.50
C ALA A 99 -3.92 -8.38 10.01
N CYS A 100 -3.33 -9.54 9.66
CA CYS A 100 -3.09 -9.91 8.26
C CYS A 100 -4.38 -9.91 7.44
N HIS A 101 -5.48 -10.38 8.04
CA HIS A 101 -6.84 -10.37 7.48
C HIS A 101 -7.84 -10.03 8.56
N SER A 102 -8.83 -9.25 8.22
CA SER A 102 -9.96 -8.90 9.09
C SER A 102 -11.20 -8.62 8.24
N ARG A 103 -12.25 -8.10 8.87
CA ARG A 103 -13.52 -7.76 8.21
C ARG A 103 -14.25 -6.67 8.96
N VAL A 104 -15.10 -5.93 8.26
CA VAL A 104 -16.11 -5.06 8.85
C VAL A 104 -17.45 -5.75 8.74
N CYS A 105 -18.18 -5.80 9.85
CA CYS A 105 -19.54 -6.34 9.90
C CYS A 105 -20.54 -5.23 10.24
N ASP A 106 -21.81 -5.40 9.83
CA ASP A 106 -22.91 -4.45 10.10
C ASP A 106 -23.38 -4.45 11.57
N GLY A 107 -22.95 -5.42 12.37
CA GLY A 107 -23.27 -5.56 13.78
C GLY A 107 -22.16 -6.23 14.59
N MET A 108 -22.40 -6.42 15.90
CA MET A 108 -21.44 -7.01 16.84
C MET A 108 -21.86 -8.42 17.31
N ASP A 109 -22.97 -8.93 16.85
CA ASP A 109 -23.48 -10.25 17.23
C ASP A 109 -23.08 -11.33 16.22
N LYS A 110 -23.41 -12.58 16.54
CA LYS A 110 -23.09 -13.74 15.68
C LYS A 110 -23.86 -13.78 14.35
N LYS A 111 -24.92 -12.96 14.18
CA LYS A 111 -25.72 -12.88 12.97
C LYS A 111 -25.30 -11.72 12.07
N ALA A 112 -24.38 -10.88 12.54
CA ALA A 112 -23.87 -9.75 11.79
C ALA A 112 -23.25 -10.21 10.47
N GLN A 113 -23.60 -9.51 9.39
CA GLN A 113 -23.11 -9.81 8.06
C GLN A 113 -21.83 -9.02 7.77
N GLN A 114 -20.91 -9.64 7.06
CA GLN A 114 -19.72 -8.94 6.57
C GLN A 114 -20.11 -7.96 5.47
N ILE A 115 -19.72 -6.69 5.63
CA ILE A 115 -19.96 -5.61 4.65
C ILE A 115 -18.69 -5.19 3.93
N SER A 116 -17.51 -5.53 4.47
CA SER A 116 -16.21 -5.36 3.80
C SER A 116 -15.21 -6.37 4.34
N ASP A 117 -14.31 -6.86 3.51
CA ASP A 117 -13.07 -7.50 3.94
C ASP A 117 -11.98 -6.45 4.20
N LEU A 118 -10.95 -6.84 4.94
CA LEU A 118 -9.81 -5.99 5.29
C LEU A 118 -8.52 -6.77 5.20
N VAL A 119 -7.45 -6.05 4.84
CA VAL A 119 -6.07 -6.54 4.88
C VAL A 119 -5.21 -5.64 5.75
N GLN A 120 -4.07 -6.15 6.16
CA GLN A 120 -3.13 -5.39 6.97
C GLN A 120 -2.66 -4.13 6.23
N GLY A 121 -2.71 -3.01 6.92
CA GLY A 121 -2.36 -1.69 6.39
C GLY A 121 -3.56 -0.88 5.90
N ASP A 122 -4.76 -1.46 5.78
CA ASP A 122 -5.97 -0.71 5.45
C ASP A 122 -6.26 0.38 6.49
N ILE A 123 -6.72 1.53 6.01
CA ILE A 123 -7.04 2.69 6.83
C ILE A 123 -8.55 2.89 6.90
N LEU A 124 -9.08 3.00 8.10
CA LEU A 124 -10.49 3.19 8.38
C LEU A 124 -10.69 4.45 9.22
N ARG A 125 -11.70 5.26 8.92
CA ARG A 125 -12.06 6.35 9.82
C ARG A 125 -12.66 5.79 11.11
N VAL A 126 -12.33 6.41 12.24
CA VAL A 126 -12.98 6.14 13.50
C VAL A 126 -14.40 6.72 13.44
N ALA A 127 -15.41 5.91 13.74
CA ALA A 127 -16.76 6.46 13.86
C ALA A 127 -16.84 7.41 15.06
N THR A 128 -17.45 8.56 14.85
CA THR A 128 -17.63 9.59 15.86
C THR A 128 -19.08 9.70 16.31
N ALA A 129 -19.31 10.32 17.44
CA ALA A 129 -20.63 10.76 17.89
C ALA A 129 -20.53 12.22 18.32
N THR A 130 -21.59 12.98 18.14
CA THR A 130 -21.65 14.36 18.59
C THR A 130 -21.94 14.41 20.08
N ASP A 131 -21.10 15.07 20.85
CA ASP A 131 -21.32 15.30 22.28
C ASP A 131 -22.40 16.39 22.52
N LYS A 132 -22.78 16.59 23.78
CA LYS A 132 -23.78 17.59 24.16
C LYS A 132 -23.39 19.04 23.81
N LYS A 133 -22.14 19.28 23.44
CA LYS A 133 -21.63 20.61 23.04
C LYS A 133 -21.45 20.72 21.51
N GLY A 134 -21.97 19.75 20.74
CA GLY A 134 -21.86 19.73 19.30
C GLY A 134 -20.49 19.30 18.75
N ARG A 135 -19.58 18.78 19.57
CA ARG A 135 -18.24 18.34 19.15
C ARG A 135 -18.26 16.89 18.76
N GLU A 136 -17.61 16.56 17.67
CA GLU A 136 -17.35 15.16 17.31
C GLU A 136 -16.34 14.54 18.27
N ILE A 137 -16.72 13.42 18.85
CA ILE A 137 -15.87 12.62 19.73
C ILE A 137 -15.78 11.18 19.20
N PRO A 138 -14.58 10.58 19.15
CA PRO A 138 -14.43 9.20 18.75
C PRO A 138 -15.24 8.26 19.62
N LEU A 139 -15.94 7.32 19.00
CA LEU A 139 -16.68 6.31 19.73
C LEU A 139 -15.69 5.34 20.40
N LYS A 140 -15.88 5.11 21.69
CA LYS A 140 -15.07 4.14 22.44
C LYS A 140 -15.30 2.73 21.90
N LYS A 141 -14.24 1.89 21.95
CA LYS A 141 -14.34 0.46 21.70
C LYS A 141 -15.42 -0.16 22.59
N MET A 142 -16.34 -0.91 21.98
CA MET A 142 -17.46 -1.54 22.70
C MET A 142 -17.42 -3.05 22.51
N LYS A 143 -17.57 -3.81 23.63
CA LYS A 143 -17.67 -5.29 23.59
C LYS A 143 -16.58 -5.95 22.72
N GLY A 144 -15.35 -5.44 22.76
CA GLY A 144 -14.23 -5.99 22.00
C GLY A 144 -14.20 -5.59 20.52
N ASN A 145 -15.07 -4.68 20.06
CA ASN A 145 -15.12 -4.16 18.70
C ASN A 145 -14.82 -2.65 18.67
N ALA A 146 -14.32 -2.17 17.55
CA ALA A 146 -14.21 -0.76 17.21
C ALA A 146 -15.26 -0.43 16.14
N LYS A 147 -16.01 0.67 16.33
CA LYS A 147 -16.94 1.17 15.31
C LYS A 147 -16.16 2.03 14.31
N VAL A 148 -16.33 1.75 13.04
CA VAL A 148 -15.57 2.36 11.95
C VAL A 148 -16.51 2.89 10.87
N LEU A 149 -15.97 3.80 10.06
CA LEU A 149 -16.60 4.35 8.88
C LEU A 149 -15.74 4.00 7.66
N LEU A 150 -16.28 3.23 6.73
CA LEU A 150 -15.66 2.92 5.46
C LEU A 150 -15.51 4.17 4.59
N PRO A 151 -14.62 4.19 3.59
CA PRO A 151 -14.47 5.34 2.69
C PRO A 151 -15.79 5.77 2.03
N ASP A 152 -16.65 4.83 1.67
CA ASP A 152 -17.96 5.05 1.04
C ASP A 152 -19.08 5.50 2.00
N GLY A 153 -18.76 5.71 3.28
CA GLY A 153 -19.70 6.20 4.29
C GLY A 153 -20.47 5.11 5.03
N ARG A 154 -20.36 3.82 4.65
CA ARG A 154 -20.98 2.75 5.43
C ARG A 154 -20.32 2.61 6.79
N GLU A 155 -21.13 2.49 7.83
CA GLU A 155 -20.67 2.21 9.19
C GLU A 155 -20.63 0.71 9.48
N GLY A 156 -19.71 0.29 10.32
CA GLY A 156 -19.63 -1.08 10.77
C GLY A 156 -18.71 -1.29 11.96
N TYR A 157 -18.45 -2.54 12.27
CA TYR A 157 -17.68 -2.97 13.42
C TYR A 157 -16.54 -3.89 12.99
N VAL A 158 -15.35 -3.64 13.51
CA VAL A 158 -14.16 -4.46 13.34
C VAL A 158 -13.68 -4.95 14.70
N PRO A 159 -13.12 -6.19 14.86
CA PRO A 159 -12.53 -6.62 16.11
C PRO A 159 -11.47 -5.61 16.59
N ALA A 160 -11.59 -5.15 17.84
CA ALA A 160 -10.70 -4.12 18.36
C ALA A 160 -9.24 -4.57 18.49
N THR A 161 -8.99 -5.88 18.45
CA THR A 161 -7.65 -6.49 18.41
C THR A 161 -6.98 -6.35 17.05
N ASP A 162 -7.76 -6.15 15.99
CA ASP A 162 -7.29 -6.18 14.61
C ASP A 162 -6.92 -4.78 14.10
N VAL A 163 -7.18 -3.73 14.90
CA VAL A 163 -6.94 -2.33 14.54
C VAL A 163 -6.22 -1.57 15.66
N MET A 164 -5.44 -0.58 15.25
CA MET A 164 -4.78 0.37 16.14
C MET A 164 -5.04 1.80 15.64
N GLU A 165 -5.15 2.78 16.54
CA GLU A 165 -5.17 4.19 16.15
C GLU A 165 -3.93 4.51 15.33
N LEU A 166 -4.09 5.15 14.16
CA LEU A 166 -3.02 5.36 13.18
C LEU A 166 -1.82 6.09 13.79
N GLU A 167 -2.07 7.13 14.58
CA GLU A 167 -1.01 7.89 15.27
C GLU A 167 -0.23 7.01 16.25
N LYS A 168 -0.94 6.25 17.10
CA LYS A 168 -0.30 5.35 18.07
C LYS A 168 0.46 4.22 17.40
N TRP A 169 -0.07 3.73 16.28
CA TRP A 169 0.62 2.73 15.49
C TRP A 169 1.94 3.30 14.95
N ALA A 170 1.92 4.47 14.32
CA ALA A 170 3.12 5.11 13.78
C ALA A 170 4.17 5.37 14.88
N ASP A 171 3.78 5.90 16.05
CA ASP A 171 4.67 6.13 17.19
C ASP A 171 5.32 4.84 17.72
N SER A 172 4.62 3.71 17.61
CA SER A 172 5.11 2.42 18.09
C SER A 172 6.08 1.74 17.12
N ARG A 173 6.22 2.24 15.88
CA ARG A 173 7.05 1.59 14.87
C ARG A 173 8.53 1.82 15.13
N LYS A 174 9.32 0.75 15.00
CA LYS A 174 10.77 0.79 15.14
C LYS A 174 11.40 -0.06 14.05
N LEU A 175 12.11 0.59 13.14
CA LEU A 175 12.84 -0.09 12.08
C LEU A 175 14.11 -0.73 12.66
N THR A 176 13.95 -1.93 13.21
CA THR A 176 15.08 -2.75 13.66
C THR A 176 15.24 -3.99 12.79
N PRO A 177 16.45 -4.55 12.64
CA PRO A 177 16.65 -5.79 11.89
C PRO A 177 15.74 -6.94 12.32
N ASP A 178 15.54 -7.12 13.61
CA ASP A 178 14.71 -8.21 14.15
C ASP A 178 13.23 -7.96 13.90
N ASN A 179 12.73 -6.71 14.00
CA ASN A 179 11.35 -6.37 13.66
C ASN A 179 11.06 -6.60 12.18
N ILE A 180 11.97 -6.19 11.29
CA ILE A 180 11.84 -6.44 9.84
C ILE A 180 11.69 -7.93 9.57
N VAL A 181 12.58 -8.75 10.14
CA VAL A 181 12.55 -10.21 9.93
C VAL A 181 11.29 -10.83 10.55
N ALA A 182 10.88 -10.40 11.74
CA ALA A 182 9.67 -10.89 12.40
C ALA A 182 8.43 -10.57 11.57
N THR A 183 8.31 -9.34 11.07
CA THR A 183 7.21 -8.93 10.18
C THR A 183 7.22 -9.74 8.89
N ALA A 184 8.37 -9.87 8.23
CA ALA A 184 8.49 -10.62 6.97
C ALA A 184 8.02 -12.08 7.12
N LYS A 185 8.36 -12.73 8.23
CA LYS A 185 7.98 -14.13 8.50
C LYS A 185 6.48 -14.35 8.72
N GLN A 186 5.72 -13.31 9.08
CA GLN A 186 4.26 -13.42 9.21
C GLN A 186 3.57 -13.74 7.89
N TYR A 187 4.21 -13.42 6.76
CA TYR A 187 3.64 -13.57 5.42
C TYR A 187 4.08 -14.84 4.69
N LEU A 188 4.82 -15.75 5.36
CA LEU A 188 5.23 -17.01 4.76
C LEU A 188 4.02 -17.77 4.19
N GLY A 189 4.16 -18.25 2.94
CA GLY A 189 3.12 -19.00 2.24
C GLY A 189 2.12 -18.14 1.46
N ILE A 190 2.11 -16.80 1.61
CA ILE A 190 1.25 -15.93 0.80
C ILE A 190 1.66 -16.06 -0.68
N PRO A 191 0.69 -16.28 -1.60
CA PRO A 191 0.97 -16.47 -3.01
C PRO A 191 1.65 -15.25 -3.67
N TYR A 192 2.45 -15.51 -4.69
CA TYR A 192 2.94 -14.47 -5.58
C TYR A 192 1.81 -13.96 -6.46
N LEU A 193 1.65 -12.65 -6.51
CA LEU A 193 0.76 -11.95 -7.43
C LEU A 193 1.56 -10.83 -8.10
N TRP A 194 1.66 -10.83 -9.43
CA TRP A 194 2.26 -9.71 -10.15
C TRP A 194 1.50 -8.42 -9.85
N GLY A 195 2.20 -7.34 -9.51
CA GLY A 195 1.57 -6.09 -9.08
C GLY A 195 1.01 -6.12 -7.65
N GLY A 196 1.08 -7.25 -6.95
CA GLY A 196 0.51 -7.44 -5.61
C GLY A 196 1.27 -6.67 -4.52
N MET A 197 0.51 -6.05 -3.62
CA MET A 197 1.00 -5.19 -2.54
C MET A 197 0.38 -5.50 -1.18
N THR A 198 -0.47 -6.51 -1.11
CA THR A 198 -1.31 -6.77 0.07
C THR A 198 -1.19 -8.22 0.54
N THR A 199 -1.68 -8.53 1.72
CA THR A 199 -1.70 -9.91 2.25
C THR A 199 -2.58 -10.88 1.44
N LYS A 200 -3.26 -10.41 0.37
CA LYS A 200 -3.92 -11.29 -0.61
C LYS A 200 -2.96 -11.85 -1.66
N GLY A 201 -1.81 -11.23 -1.85
CA GLY A 201 -0.76 -11.65 -2.75
C GLY A 201 0.29 -10.54 -2.90
N PHE A 202 1.54 -10.93 -2.99
CA PHE A 202 2.67 -10.01 -3.14
C PHE A 202 3.49 -10.32 -4.38
N ASP A 203 3.95 -9.29 -5.10
CA ASP A 203 5.17 -9.46 -5.88
C ASP A 203 6.42 -9.23 -5.01
N CYS A 204 7.61 -9.33 -5.58
CA CYS A 204 8.86 -9.27 -4.81
C CYS A 204 9.05 -7.92 -4.11
N SER A 205 8.86 -6.82 -4.83
CA SER A 205 9.03 -5.46 -4.29
C SER A 205 7.84 -5.00 -3.45
N GLY A 206 6.62 -5.45 -3.77
CA GLY A 206 5.42 -5.23 -2.97
C GLY A 206 5.52 -5.89 -1.60
N PHE A 207 6.03 -7.10 -1.53
CA PHE A 207 6.34 -7.78 -0.26
C PHE A 207 7.33 -6.97 0.59
N VAL A 208 8.46 -6.58 0.00
CA VAL A 208 9.48 -5.79 0.70
C VAL A 208 8.90 -4.46 1.18
N ARG A 209 8.18 -3.74 0.30
CA ARG A 209 7.53 -2.48 0.63
C ARG A 209 6.53 -2.63 1.80
N HIS A 210 5.69 -3.66 1.77
CA HIS A 210 4.72 -3.92 2.83
C HIS A 210 5.39 -4.24 4.17
N VAL A 211 6.43 -5.08 4.17
CA VAL A 211 7.22 -5.37 5.38
C VAL A 211 7.79 -4.09 5.98
N TYR A 212 8.38 -3.22 5.16
CA TYR A 212 8.96 -1.97 5.62
C TYR A 212 7.90 -0.97 6.08
N MET A 213 6.75 -0.87 5.38
CA MET A 213 5.61 -0.04 5.81
C MET A 213 5.15 -0.43 7.21
N MET A 214 4.97 -1.72 7.48
CA MET A 214 4.58 -2.20 8.81
C MET A 214 5.66 -1.98 9.88
N ASN A 215 6.86 -1.56 9.50
CA ASN A 215 7.94 -1.12 10.39
C ASN A 215 8.18 0.40 10.34
N GLY A 216 7.25 1.17 9.75
CA GLY A 216 7.26 2.63 9.78
C GLY A 216 7.94 3.30 8.58
N ILE A 217 8.27 2.58 7.50
CA ILE A 217 9.00 3.11 6.33
C ILE A 217 8.29 2.80 5.03
N ILE A 218 8.03 3.81 4.22
CA ILE A 218 7.43 3.69 2.89
C ILE A 218 8.52 3.63 1.83
N LEU A 219 8.82 2.43 1.35
CA LEU A 219 9.73 2.26 0.21
C LEU A 219 9.02 2.56 -1.12
N PRO A 220 9.75 2.95 -2.19
CA PRO A 220 9.20 3.01 -3.53
C PRO A 220 8.62 1.65 -3.98
N ARG A 221 7.73 1.70 -4.98
CA ARG A 221 6.99 0.53 -5.44
C ARG A 221 7.88 -0.54 -6.05
N ASN A 222 8.80 -0.18 -6.92
CA ASN A 222 9.54 -1.13 -7.73
C ASN A 222 10.95 -1.43 -7.18
N ALA A 223 11.43 -2.65 -7.38
CA ALA A 223 12.76 -3.08 -6.95
C ALA A 223 13.90 -2.22 -7.53
N ASN A 224 13.76 -1.77 -8.79
CA ASN A 224 14.73 -0.87 -9.43
C ASN A 224 14.74 0.56 -8.85
N GLN A 225 13.70 0.94 -8.12
CA GLN A 225 13.64 2.18 -7.35
C GLN A 225 14.18 1.94 -5.93
N GLN A 226 13.77 0.84 -5.29
CA GLN A 226 14.20 0.48 -3.93
C GLN A 226 15.72 0.35 -3.80
N VAL A 227 16.42 -0.10 -4.85
CA VAL A 227 17.89 -0.24 -4.87
C VAL A 227 18.64 1.07 -4.69
N ASN A 228 17.97 2.21 -4.88
CA ASN A 228 18.58 3.54 -4.72
C ASN A 228 18.51 4.09 -3.29
N HIS A 229 17.88 3.36 -2.35
CA HIS A 229 17.69 3.79 -0.97
C HIS A 229 18.55 3.00 0.01
N GLY A 230 18.99 3.66 1.08
CA GLY A 230 19.87 3.10 2.09
C GLY A 230 21.34 3.06 1.68
N ILE A 231 22.21 2.70 2.63
CA ILE A 231 23.63 2.54 2.39
C ILE A 231 23.95 1.26 1.61
N GLU A 232 24.88 1.35 0.68
CA GLU A 232 25.34 0.18 -0.07
C GLU A 232 26.17 -0.77 0.82
N VAL A 233 25.87 -2.06 0.73
CA VAL A 233 26.66 -3.13 1.31
C VAL A 233 27.40 -3.82 0.16
N SER A 234 28.58 -3.31 -0.17
CA SER A 234 29.41 -3.80 -1.30
C SER A 234 30.08 -5.16 -1.02
N ASP A 235 30.40 -5.43 0.24
CA ASP A 235 30.94 -6.71 0.69
C ASP A 235 29.80 -7.59 1.27
N PHE A 236 29.38 -8.57 0.52
CA PHE A 236 28.28 -9.46 0.91
C PHE A 236 28.62 -10.39 2.11
N SER A 237 29.87 -10.49 2.53
CA SER A 237 30.25 -11.15 3.78
C SER A 237 29.79 -10.37 5.01
N ARG A 238 29.48 -9.08 4.84
CA ARG A 238 29.05 -8.13 5.89
C ARG A 238 27.52 -7.92 5.93
N LEU A 239 26.76 -8.73 5.24
CA LEU A 239 25.29 -8.70 5.28
C LEU A 239 24.78 -8.87 6.70
N LYS A 240 23.75 -8.08 7.06
CA LYS A 240 23.04 -8.12 8.34
C LYS A 240 21.56 -8.34 8.10
N LYS A 241 20.86 -8.94 9.06
CA LYS A 241 19.39 -9.07 9.04
C LYS A 241 18.75 -7.73 8.66
N GLY A 242 17.73 -7.78 7.82
CA GLY A 242 17.03 -6.61 7.31
C GLY A 242 17.69 -5.96 6.07
N ASP A 243 18.89 -6.36 5.65
CA ASP A 243 19.46 -5.85 4.40
C ASP A 243 18.60 -6.30 3.20
N LEU A 244 18.39 -5.40 2.25
CA LEU A 244 17.74 -5.71 0.98
C LEU A 244 18.75 -6.29 0.00
N LEU A 245 18.37 -7.41 -0.61
CA LEU A 245 19.16 -8.11 -1.61
C LEU A 245 18.52 -7.94 -2.98
N PHE A 246 19.29 -7.40 -3.94
CA PHE A 246 18.80 -7.14 -5.29
C PHE A 246 19.48 -8.05 -6.30
N PHE A 247 18.66 -8.77 -7.06
CA PHE A 247 19.10 -9.72 -8.06
C PHE A 247 18.78 -9.19 -9.47
N GLY A 248 19.65 -9.53 -10.43
CA GLY A 248 19.46 -9.06 -11.80
C GLY A 248 20.68 -9.27 -12.68
N GLN A 249 20.90 -8.34 -13.59
CA GLN A 249 22.03 -8.33 -14.50
C GLN A 249 22.91 -7.14 -14.20
N LYS A 250 24.22 -7.38 -13.97
CA LYS A 250 25.20 -6.32 -13.81
C LYS A 250 25.27 -5.46 -15.08
N GLY A 251 25.40 -4.17 -14.87
CA GLY A 251 25.75 -3.24 -15.95
C GLY A 251 27.16 -3.48 -16.46
N GLY A 252 27.46 -2.94 -17.64
CA GLY A 252 28.78 -2.97 -18.27
C GLY A 252 28.90 -1.86 -19.30
N LEU A 253 29.98 -1.85 -20.08
CA LEU A 253 30.27 -0.78 -21.05
C LEU A 253 29.11 -0.46 -22.01
N LEU A 254 28.31 -1.47 -22.39
CA LEU A 254 27.23 -1.33 -23.37
C LEU A 254 25.84 -1.69 -22.83
N LYS A 255 25.72 -2.07 -21.55
CA LYS A 255 24.43 -2.50 -20.96
C LYS A 255 24.23 -1.81 -19.63
N LYS A 256 23.02 -1.24 -19.43
CA LYS A 256 22.60 -0.73 -18.12
C LYS A 256 22.33 -1.88 -17.16
N GLU A 257 22.60 -1.64 -15.87
CA GLU A 257 22.19 -2.56 -14.81
C GLU A 257 20.69 -2.77 -14.83
N LYS A 258 20.24 -4.00 -14.64
CA LYS A 258 18.81 -4.35 -14.60
C LYS A 258 18.50 -5.13 -13.33
N ILE A 259 17.80 -4.50 -12.39
CA ILE A 259 17.22 -5.16 -11.22
C ILE A 259 15.94 -5.86 -11.62
N THR A 260 15.79 -7.13 -11.28
CA THR A 260 14.62 -7.94 -11.63
C THR A 260 13.94 -8.58 -10.42
N HIS A 261 14.61 -8.60 -9.26
CA HIS A 261 14.08 -9.22 -8.06
C HIS A 261 14.70 -8.61 -6.80
N VAL A 262 13.96 -8.68 -5.69
CA VAL A 262 14.41 -8.21 -4.38
C VAL A 262 13.92 -9.15 -3.28
N GLY A 263 14.70 -9.26 -2.20
CA GLY A 263 14.34 -9.97 -0.98
C GLY A 263 15.01 -9.35 0.24
N ILE A 264 14.70 -9.86 1.42
CA ILE A 264 15.19 -9.38 2.72
C ILE A 264 16.13 -10.43 3.32
N TYR A 265 17.37 -10.08 3.61
CA TYR A 265 18.30 -10.97 4.28
C TYR A 265 17.89 -11.21 5.74
N ILE A 266 17.87 -12.45 6.17
CA ILE A 266 17.41 -12.85 7.51
C ILE A 266 18.51 -13.46 8.38
N GLY A 267 19.76 -13.45 7.91
CA GLY A 267 20.92 -14.07 8.59
C GLY A 267 21.28 -15.44 8.02
N ASP A 268 22.45 -15.93 8.39
CA ASP A 268 22.95 -17.28 8.10
C ASP A 268 22.97 -17.67 6.62
N GLY A 269 23.18 -16.70 5.73
CA GLY A 269 23.17 -16.91 4.27
C GLY A 269 21.76 -17.15 3.71
N ARG A 270 20.69 -16.80 4.43
CA ARG A 270 19.30 -16.97 4.05
C ARG A 270 18.59 -15.64 3.86
N PHE A 271 17.60 -15.63 2.99
CA PHE A 271 16.75 -14.46 2.75
C PHE A 271 15.30 -14.89 2.51
N ILE A 272 14.37 -13.98 2.80
CA ILE A 272 12.94 -14.16 2.58
C ILE A 272 12.49 -13.25 1.44
N HIS A 273 11.69 -13.76 0.54
CA HIS A 273 11.22 -13.07 -0.65
C HIS A 273 9.89 -13.63 -1.15
N SER A 274 9.18 -12.88 -2.00
CA SER A 274 8.03 -13.39 -2.73
C SER A 274 8.47 -13.91 -4.11
N SER A 275 8.34 -15.23 -4.30
CA SER A 275 8.65 -15.94 -5.55
C SER A 275 7.88 -17.25 -5.57
N HIS A 276 6.82 -17.36 -6.38
CA HIS A 276 5.72 -18.33 -6.34
C HIS A 276 4.86 -18.16 -5.07
N VAL A 277 5.49 -18.14 -3.91
CA VAL A 277 4.94 -17.80 -2.60
C VAL A 277 5.98 -16.99 -1.84
N VAL A 278 5.58 -16.33 -0.76
CA VAL A 278 6.55 -15.80 0.20
C VAL A 278 7.25 -16.96 0.88
N ARG A 279 8.57 -17.05 0.70
CA ARG A 279 9.38 -18.19 1.18
C ARG A 279 10.79 -17.77 1.55
N ILE A 280 11.49 -18.66 2.24
CA ILE A 280 12.89 -18.51 2.59
C ILE A 280 13.73 -19.39 1.64
N ASN A 281 14.82 -18.82 1.13
CA ASN A 281 15.83 -19.54 0.38
C ASN A 281 17.24 -19.24 0.89
N SER A 282 18.18 -20.15 0.59
CA SER A 282 19.60 -20.02 0.90
C SER A 282 20.37 -19.41 -0.28
N LEU A 283 21.35 -18.56 0.04
CA LEU A 283 22.39 -18.10 -0.90
C LEU A 283 23.56 -19.09 -0.99
N ARG A 284 23.61 -20.08 -0.08
CA ARG A 284 24.73 -21.05 0.00
C ARG A 284 24.48 -22.18 -0.97
N GLU A 285 25.39 -22.36 -1.89
CA GLU A 285 25.40 -23.50 -2.80
C GLU A 285 25.43 -24.82 -2.02
N GLY A 286 24.72 -25.83 -2.52
CA GLY A 286 24.58 -27.11 -1.87
C GLY A 286 23.54 -27.20 -0.75
N SER A 287 22.91 -26.10 -0.35
CA SER A 287 21.76 -26.14 0.56
C SER A 287 20.53 -26.71 -0.13
N THR A 288 19.69 -27.46 0.58
CA THR A 288 18.44 -28.03 0.05
C THR A 288 17.44 -26.99 -0.42
N ASP A 289 17.51 -25.77 0.14
CA ASP A 289 16.71 -24.61 -0.18
C ASP A 289 17.50 -23.53 -0.96
N TYR A 290 18.56 -23.95 -1.69
CA TYR A 290 19.36 -23.04 -2.51
C TYR A 290 18.52 -22.28 -3.53
N TYR A 291 18.75 -20.96 -3.63
CA TYR A 291 18.09 -20.13 -4.63
C TYR A 291 18.80 -20.22 -5.98
N PRO A 292 18.17 -20.76 -7.04
CA PRO A 292 18.85 -20.98 -8.32
C PRO A 292 19.44 -19.72 -8.97
N ASN A 293 18.92 -18.55 -8.61
CA ASN A 293 19.43 -17.25 -9.07
C ASN A 293 20.33 -16.54 -8.05
N ALA A 294 20.87 -17.22 -7.03
CA ALA A 294 21.75 -16.63 -6.02
C ALA A 294 22.98 -15.94 -6.65
N THR A 295 23.54 -16.51 -7.72
CA THR A 295 24.65 -15.93 -8.49
C THR A 295 24.32 -14.62 -9.19
N LYS A 296 23.02 -14.27 -9.31
CA LYS A 296 22.55 -12.99 -9.84
C LYS A 296 22.39 -11.92 -8.77
N LEU A 297 22.82 -12.14 -7.53
CA LEU A 297 22.90 -11.09 -6.50
C LEU A 297 23.93 -10.04 -6.94
N ILE A 298 23.50 -8.80 -7.14
CA ILE A 298 24.34 -7.74 -7.69
C ILE A 298 24.44 -6.51 -6.82
N ARG A 299 23.44 -6.28 -5.95
CA ARG A 299 23.41 -5.15 -5.00
C ARG A 299 22.84 -5.58 -3.66
N ALA A 300 23.28 -4.93 -2.60
CA ALA A 300 22.61 -5.01 -1.30
C ALA A 300 22.55 -3.61 -0.68
N ARG A 301 21.45 -3.32 0.03
CA ARG A 301 21.18 -2.05 0.69
C ARG A 301 20.76 -2.24 2.14
N ARG A 302 21.23 -1.38 3.02
CA ARG A 302 20.86 -1.33 4.43
C ARG A 302 20.14 -0.04 4.73
N LEU A 303 18.91 -0.14 5.25
CA LEU A 303 18.10 1.00 5.65
C LEU A 303 18.10 1.18 7.16
N ALA A 304 18.00 0.08 7.94
CA ALA A 304 17.96 0.16 9.39
C ALA A 304 19.20 0.85 9.99
N GLY A 305 18.97 1.89 10.78
CA GLY A 305 20.02 2.66 11.42
C GLY A 305 20.71 3.71 10.53
N THR A 306 20.11 4.09 9.40
CA THR A 306 20.60 5.16 8.51
C THR A 306 19.77 6.44 8.67
N GLU A 307 20.36 7.61 8.41
CA GLU A 307 19.62 8.89 8.44
C GLU A 307 18.74 9.09 7.20
N GLU A 308 19.07 8.44 6.10
CA GLU A 308 18.37 8.54 4.82
C GLU A 308 16.89 8.12 4.89
N ILE A 309 16.52 7.31 5.89
CA ILE A 309 15.16 6.83 6.06
C ILE A 309 14.14 7.90 6.51
N ARG A 310 14.60 9.09 6.95
CA ARG A 310 13.67 10.13 7.45
C ARG A 310 12.65 10.59 6.40
N SER A 311 13.07 10.68 5.13
CA SER A 311 12.18 11.04 4.03
C SER A 311 11.21 9.92 3.63
N LEU A 312 11.46 8.70 4.09
CA LEU A 312 10.64 7.51 3.85
C LEU A 312 9.76 7.16 5.05
N ASP A 313 9.81 7.93 6.13
CA ASP A 313 8.97 7.72 7.31
C ASP A 313 7.50 7.80 6.94
N VAL A 314 6.67 6.91 7.52
CA VAL A 314 5.22 6.83 7.24
C VAL A 314 4.50 8.17 7.46
N ARG A 315 4.98 9.02 8.39
CA ARG A 315 4.38 10.33 8.69
C ARG A 315 4.73 11.40 7.68
N THR A 316 5.89 11.33 7.05
CA THR A 316 6.43 12.37 6.17
C THR A 316 6.41 12.00 4.70
N SER A 317 6.19 10.74 4.37
CA SER A 317 6.17 10.23 3.00
C SER A 317 4.96 10.69 2.18
N GLY A 318 3.89 11.19 2.83
CA GLY A 318 2.63 11.55 2.17
C GLY A 318 1.83 10.34 1.66
N TYR A 319 2.19 9.11 2.07
CA TYR A 319 1.48 7.91 1.63
C TYR A 319 0.25 7.61 2.49
N LEU A 320 0.40 7.64 3.81
CA LEU A 320 -0.72 7.44 4.73
C LEU A 320 -1.41 8.78 5.03
N PRO A 321 -2.73 8.81 5.15
CA PRO A 321 -3.52 10.03 5.40
C PRO A 321 -3.50 10.39 6.90
N PHE A 322 -2.35 10.92 7.36
CA PHE A 322 -2.18 11.44 8.72
C PHE A 322 -2.89 12.77 8.91
#